data_0011f8366e488bdbe089f2a1e8a3428f
#
_entry.id   0011f8366e488bdbe089f2a1e8a3428f
#
_cell.length_a   1.000
_cell.length_b   1.000
_cell.length_c   1.000
_cell.angle_alpha   90.00
_cell.angle_beta   90.00
_cell.angle_gamma   90.00
#
_symmetry.space_group_name_H-M   'P 1'
#
loop_
_entity.id
_entity.type
_entity.pdbx_description
1 polymer ?
#
loop_
_entity_poly.entity_id
_entity_poly.type
_entity_poly.pdbx_seq_one_letter_code
_entity_poly.pdbx_strand_id
1 'polypeptide(L)'
;MNSVLDSPNPHRLMSLASRIKAIHRALTAEELAELLQMSRITILRRAKRGTIPSFRVGSCVRFDSAAIARWLMQQGVQRMSKS
;
A
#
# COMPACT_ATOMS: atom_id res chain seq x y z
N MET A 1 -6.23 -22.97 12.70
CA MET A 1 -6.57 -22.37 11.63
C MET A 1 -6.54 -20.93 11.65
N ASN A 2 -6.81 -20.30 12.69
CA ASN A 2 -6.81 -18.90 12.70
C ASN A 2 -5.48 -18.27 12.75
N SER A 3 -4.45 -19.03 13.01
CA SER A 3 -3.11 -18.47 13.01
C SER A 3 -2.74 -17.90 11.65
N VAL A 4 -3.40 -18.37 10.63
CA VAL A 4 -3.16 -17.85 9.30
C VAL A 4 -3.52 -16.38 9.21
N LEU A 5 -4.52 -15.96 9.96
CA LEU A 5 -4.95 -14.59 9.94
C LEU A 5 -4.00 -13.66 10.67
N ASP A 6 -3.26 -14.21 11.62
CA ASP A 6 -2.37 -13.39 12.43
C ASP A 6 -0.97 -13.25 11.88
N SER A 7 -0.54 -14.19 11.06
CA SER A 7 0.83 -14.13 10.58
C SER A 7 0.92 -13.40 9.26
N PRO A 8 2.04 -12.75 9.01
CA PRO A 8 2.27 -12.10 7.73
C PRO A 8 2.26 -13.16 6.66
N ASN A 9 1.39 -12.99 5.73
CA ASN A 9 1.16 -13.99 4.70
C ASN A 9 1.46 -13.37 3.35
N PRO A 10 2.47 -13.86 2.62
CA PRO A 10 2.78 -13.30 1.31
C PRO A 10 1.60 -13.36 0.35
N HIS A 11 0.77 -14.39 0.47
CA HIS A 11 -0.41 -14.48 -0.38
C HIS A 11 -1.39 -13.34 -0.16
N ARG A 12 -1.50 -12.87 1.07
CA ARG A 12 -2.39 -11.76 1.35
C ARG A 12 -1.89 -10.48 0.71
N LEU A 13 -0.59 -10.25 0.78
CA LEU A 13 -0.01 -9.07 0.16
C LEU A 13 -0.15 -9.14 -1.35
N MET A 14 0.09 -10.30 -1.94
CA MET A 14 -0.06 -10.47 -3.37
C MET A 14 -1.50 -10.26 -3.80
N SER A 15 -2.43 -10.78 -3.03
CA SER A 15 -3.84 -10.62 -3.33
C SER A 15 -4.26 -9.16 -3.26
N LEU A 16 -3.84 -8.46 -2.22
CA LEU A 16 -4.12 -7.04 -2.07
C LEU A 16 -3.47 -6.23 -3.18
N ALA A 17 -2.22 -6.53 -3.49
CA ALA A 17 -1.51 -5.84 -4.54
C ALA A 17 -2.21 -6.03 -5.89
N SER A 18 -2.67 -7.24 -6.17
CA SER A 18 -3.38 -7.51 -7.41
C SER A 18 -4.67 -6.72 -7.50
N ARG A 19 -5.39 -6.63 -6.40
CA ARG A 19 -6.63 -5.88 -6.38
C ARG A 19 -6.40 -4.39 -6.58
N ILE A 20 -5.37 -3.87 -5.95
CA ILE A 20 -5.03 -2.46 -6.10
C ILE A 20 -4.57 -2.18 -7.53
N LYS A 21 -3.75 -3.04 -8.08
CA LYS A 21 -3.29 -2.87 -9.45
C LYS A 21 -4.46 -2.84 -10.42
N ALA A 22 -5.46 -3.64 -10.16
CA ALA A 22 -6.63 -3.73 -11.04
C ALA A 22 -7.49 -2.48 -11.02
N ILE A 23 -7.27 -1.58 -10.07
CA ILE A 23 -8.03 -0.34 -10.00
C ILE A 23 -7.71 0.56 -11.18
N HIS A 24 -6.46 0.55 -11.63
CA HIS A 24 -6.04 1.28 -12.84
C HIS A 24 -6.37 2.78 -12.82
N ARG A 25 -6.18 3.41 -11.66
CA ARG A 25 -6.37 4.85 -11.57
C ARG A 25 -5.64 5.37 -10.35
N ALA A 26 -5.57 6.70 -10.24
CA ALA A 26 -4.97 7.31 -9.06
C ALA A 26 -5.89 7.11 -7.86
N LEU A 27 -5.28 6.96 -6.70
CA LEU A 27 -5.99 6.80 -5.44
C LEU A 27 -5.82 8.03 -4.59
N THR A 28 -6.85 8.37 -3.83
CA THR A 28 -6.72 9.42 -2.82
C THR A 28 -6.10 8.82 -1.57
N ALA A 29 -5.64 9.70 -0.66
CA ALA A 29 -5.11 9.23 0.61
C ALA A 29 -6.17 8.46 1.41
N GLU A 30 -7.41 8.91 1.33
CA GLU A 30 -8.50 8.23 2.03
C GLU A 30 -8.75 6.83 1.47
N GLU A 31 -8.74 6.72 0.16
CA GLU A 31 -8.92 5.41 -0.47
C GLU A 31 -7.80 4.46 -0.10
N LEU A 32 -6.57 4.97 -0.16
CA LEU A 32 -5.42 4.12 0.17
C LEU A 32 -5.43 3.73 1.64
N ALA A 33 -5.79 4.66 2.51
CA ALA A 33 -5.88 4.39 3.94
C ALA A 33 -6.86 3.26 4.21
N GLU A 34 -7.99 3.29 3.53
CA GLU A 34 -8.99 2.25 3.70
C GLU A 34 -8.50 0.91 3.19
N LEU A 35 -7.88 0.91 2.03
CA LEU A 35 -7.36 -0.32 1.45
C LEU A 35 -6.28 -0.95 2.33
N LEU A 36 -5.44 -0.14 2.93
CA LEU A 36 -4.35 -0.62 3.76
C LEU A 36 -4.71 -0.71 5.24
N GLN A 37 -5.91 -0.30 5.59
CA GLN A 37 -6.37 -0.29 6.99
C GLN A 37 -5.43 0.54 7.87
N MET A 38 -5.11 1.73 7.38
CA MET A 38 -4.25 2.67 8.10
C MET A 38 -4.96 4.01 8.18
N SER A 39 -4.49 4.89 9.05
CA SER A 39 -5.10 6.21 9.13
C SER A 39 -4.65 7.07 7.96
N ARG A 40 -5.52 7.98 7.55
CA ARG A 40 -5.22 8.92 6.47
C ARG A 40 -4.00 9.76 6.79
N ILE A 41 -3.90 10.18 8.05
CA ILE A 41 -2.78 11.01 8.48
C ILE A 41 -1.46 10.26 8.35
N THR A 42 -1.47 8.97 8.71
CA THR A 42 -0.27 8.16 8.58
C THR A 42 0.15 8.02 7.12
N ILE A 43 -0.83 7.81 6.23
CA ILE A 43 -0.56 7.70 4.80
C ILE A 43 0.10 8.98 4.29
N LEU A 44 -0.48 10.13 4.64
CA LEU A 44 0.05 11.41 4.17
C LEU A 44 1.43 11.69 4.73
N ARG A 45 1.65 11.33 5.98
CA ARG A 45 2.96 11.53 6.59
C ARG A 45 4.03 10.69 5.90
N ARG A 46 3.72 9.44 5.59
CA ARG A 46 4.66 8.57 4.91
C ARG A 46 4.91 9.01 3.48
N ALA A 47 3.86 9.50 2.82
CA ALA A 47 4.02 10.04 1.48
C ALA A 47 4.97 11.22 1.48
N LYS A 48 4.83 12.10 2.48
CA LYS A 48 5.70 13.27 2.59
C LYS A 48 7.15 12.87 2.81
N ARG A 49 7.36 11.79 3.56
CA ARG A 49 8.71 11.29 3.80
C ARG A 49 9.28 10.51 2.63
N GLY A 50 8.46 10.20 1.65
CA GLY A 50 8.90 9.42 0.50
C GLY A 50 8.94 7.93 0.74
N THR A 51 8.32 7.43 1.82
CA THR A 51 8.31 6.00 2.10
C THR A 51 7.15 5.28 1.44
N ILE A 52 6.19 6.02 0.91
CA ILE A 52 5.12 5.48 0.09
C ILE A 52 5.13 6.23 -1.23
N PRO A 53 5.13 5.52 -2.38
CA PRO A 53 5.15 6.22 -3.67
C PRO A 53 3.91 7.09 -3.83
N SER A 54 4.12 8.35 -4.17
CA SER A 54 3.03 9.29 -4.34
C SER A 54 3.43 10.32 -5.39
N PHE A 55 2.44 11.07 -5.86
CA PHE A 55 2.71 12.18 -6.75
C PHE A 55 1.72 13.30 -6.44
N ARG A 56 1.99 14.46 -6.96
CA ARG A 56 1.15 15.63 -6.71
C ARG A 56 0.52 16.14 -7.99
N VAL A 57 -0.73 16.48 -7.90
CA VAL A 57 -1.42 17.19 -8.96
C VAL A 57 -1.88 18.49 -8.33
N GLY A 58 -1.17 19.58 -8.60
CA GLY A 58 -1.40 20.82 -7.88
C GLY A 58 -1.06 20.64 -6.41
N SER A 59 -2.01 20.91 -5.54
CA SER A 59 -1.81 20.71 -4.11
C SER A 59 -2.35 19.37 -3.63
N CYS A 60 -2.85 18.55 -4.54
CA CYS A 60 -3.46 17.27 -4.18
C CYS A 60 -2.45 16.14 -4.27
N VAL A 61 -2.38 15.32 -3.22
CA VAL A 61 -1.52 14.16 -3.20
C VAL A 61 -2.32 12.96 -3.71
N ARG A 62 -1.73 12.20 -4.62
CA ARG A 62 -2.37 11.02 -5.19
C ARG A 62 -1.39 9.87 -5.24
N PHE A 63 -1.92 8.68 -5.38
CA PHE A 63 -1.12 7.45 -5.35
C PHE A 63 -1.47 6.62 -6.57
N ASP A 64 -0.46 6.30 -7.38
CA ASP A 64 -0.68 5.47 -8.56
C ASP A 64 -0.89 4.02 -8.15
N SER A 65 -1.99 3.42 -8.58
CA SER A 65 -2.34 2.08 -8.14
C SER A 65 -1.26 1.05 -8.50
N ALA A 66 -0.66 1.17 -9.68
CA ALA A 66 0.39 0.23 -10.08
C ALA A 66 1.64 0.40 -9.22
N ALA A 67 2.00 1.63 -8.90
CA ALA A 67 3.16 1.90 -8.07
C ALA A 67 2.94 1.38 -6.64
N ILE A 68 1.75 1.58 -6.12
CA ILE A 68 1.41 1.09 -4.78
C ILE A 68 1.45 -0.44 -4.75
N ALA A 69 0.93 -1.09 -5.79
CA ALA A 69 0.96 -2.54 -5.86
C ALA A 69 2.40 -3.06 -5.82
N ARG A 70 3.27 -2.44 -6.58
CA ARG A 70 4.69 -2.80 -6.60
C ARG A 70 5.34 -2.61 -5.23
N TRP A 71 5.02 -1.48 -4.61
CA TRP A 71 5.56 -1.15 -3.30
C TRP A 71 5.12 -2.17 -2.25
N LEU A 72 3.85 -2.58 -2.29
CA LEU A 72 3.35 -3.59 -1.37
C LEU A 72 4.09 -4.92 -1.51
N MET A 73 4.35 -5.32 -2.74
CA MET A 73 5.08 -6.55 -2.98
C MET A 73 6.48 -6.47 -2.39
N GLN A 74 7.12 -5.33 -2.53
CA GLN A 74 8.45 -5.13 -1.97
C GLN A 74 8.44 -5.16 -0.46
N GLN A 75 7.40 -4.61 0.15
CA GLN A 75 7.27 -4.64 1.61
C GLN A 75 7.20 -6.08 2.10
N GLY A 76 6.44 -6.91 1.43
CA GLY A 76 6.32 -8.31 1.80
C GLY A 76 7.66 -9.03 1.72
N VAL A 77 8.40 -8.80 0.65
CA VAL A 77 9.69 -9.43 0.46
C VAL A 77 10.68 -8.96 1.52
N GLN A 78 10.69 -7.65 1.79
CA GLN A 78 11.58 -7.11 2.80
C GLN A 78 11.33 -7.71 4.18
N ARG A 79 10.06 -7.85 4.53
CA ARG A 79 9.74 -8.43 5.83
C ARG A 79 10.24 -9.85 5.93
N MET A 80 10.09 -10.60 4.88
CA MET A 80 10.52 -11.98 4.89
C MET A 80 12.02 -12.10 4.99
N SER A 81 12.74 -11.24 4.30
CA SER A 81 14.19 -11.33 4.33
C SER A 81 14.76 -10.87 5.65
N LYS A 82 14.04 -10.09 6.40
CA LYS A 82 14.53 -9.66 7.69
C LYS A 82 14.36 -10.70 8.78
N SER A 83 13.40 -11.55 8.62
CA SER A 83 13.22 -12.60 9.60
C SER A 83 14.16 -13.74 9.34
#